data_d4f8a5687f08597b59cab68a34ba6c83
#
_entry.id   d4f8a5687f08597b59cab68a34ba6c83
#
_cell.length_a   1.000
_cell.length_b   1.000
_cell.length_c   1.000
_cell.angle_alpha   90.00
_cell.angle_beta   90.00
_cell.angle_gamma   90.00
#
_symmetry.space_group_name_H-M   'P 1'
#
loop_
_entity.id
_entity.type
_entity.pdbx_description
1 polymer ?
#
loop_
_entity_poly.entity_id
_entity_poly.type
_entity_poly.pdbx_seq_one_letter_code
_entity_poly.pdbx_strand_id
1 'polypeptide(L)'
;MGAFDTKAWIDHYAEWTDPNPTIGTDTLVSWFNQAVAMQPKSTATWFMGKTLTYATLNEQVVRAAAGLTQLGVRRGDRVAVALPNCPQHVIAVTAILRLGATVVEHNPLYTAAELQPQFEDHGARVAIVFDRVADTFASLSKSTQLETVVAVNMLEATPLHLRAALSLPIPPVTKLRAELTQPAPGAMPWREFIRQRSRSVHFPQITQDDTAFILYTSGTSGKPKGAPLTHGNIVSALKAGMEWLEDWGAVREKVLGVLPMFHIYGLALNYALPLSIGAEMVLVPAPKPKLYQTAITKTRPTVLPGVPTLYDKIIEWAVESKADLSSIHTSISGASTLPVETIERWENATGGRLIEGYGLTETAPILAGNPLDGTRRPGYIGLPFPNTEIRIADPHDPSRTMPDGEPGELLARGPQVFSGYLNSPEANERAFHDGWFRTGDMAVMERDGWIKLVARIKEMIITGGFNVYPDEVEGVMRNHPDIEDIAVVGRPREDGSEDVVACITLIDGSALDPDGLKAYARQRLTRYKVPRDFYHFDQLNRDQTGKIRRREVRDTLLQLLTQP
;
A
#
# COMPACT_ATOMS: atom_id res chain seq x y z
N MET A 1 -22.19 20.35 -20.89
CA MET A 1 -21.31 20.24 -19.72
C MET A 1 -21.10 18.76 -19.47
N GLY A 2 -19.83 18.33 -19.32
CA GLY A 2 -19.53 16.94 -19.02
C GLY A 2 -19.71 16.61 -17.54
N ALA A 3 -19.52 15.33 -17.17
CA ALA A 3 -19.63 14.84 -15.80
C ALA A 3 -18.70 15.58 -14.84
N PHE A 4 -17.51 15.94 -15.30
CA PHE A 4 -16.54 16.75 -14.54
C PHE A 4 -17.10 18.15 -14.22
N ASP A 5 -17.68 18.85 -15.20
CA ASP A 5 -18.18 20.22 -15.03
C ASP A 5 -19.35 20.31 -14.05
N THR A 6 -20.20 19.29 -14.03
CA THR A 6 -21.38 19.20 -13.18
C THR A 6 -21.12 18.51 -11.85
N LYS A 7 -19.95 17.88 -11.68
CA LYS A 7 -19.63 16.98 -10.55
C LYS A 7 -20.70 15.88 -10.39
N ALA A 8 -21.11 15.28 -11.51
CA ALA A 8 -22.23 14.33 -11.59
C ALA A 8 -22.11 13.15 -10.60
N TRP A 9 -20.90 12.82 -10.15
CA TRP A 9 -20.68 11.77 -9.17
C TRP A 9 -21.28 12.05 -7.79
N ILE A 10 -21.52 13.33 -7.42
CA ILE A 10 -22.08 13.69 -6.11
C ILE A 10 -23.52 13.17 -5.97
N ASP A 11 -24.27 13.11 -7.07
CA ASP A 11 -25.65 12.59 -7.08
C ASP A 11 -25.71 11.08 -6.78
N HIS A 12 -24.55 10.39 -6.82
CA HIS A 12 -24.43 8.97 -6.53
C HIS A 12 -23.75 8.67 -5.19
N TYR A 13 -23.51 9.68 -4.37
CA TYR A 13 -23.04 9.46 -3.01
C TYR A 13 -24.18 8.90 -2.14
N ALA A 14 -23.84 8.09 -1.16
CA ALA A 14 -24.80 7.65 -0.15
C ALA A 14 -25.40 8.86 0.62
N GLU A 15 -26.63 8.72 1.12
CA GLU A 15 -27.34 9.83 1.83
C GLU A 15 -26.56 10.39 3.03
N TRP A 16 -25.73 9.55 3.67
CA TRP A 16 -24.90 9.95 4.82
C TRP A 16 -23.58 10.61 4.44
N THR A 17 -23.20 10.59 3.15
CA THR A 17 -21.88 11.08 2.71
C THR A 17 -21.91 12.60 2.50
N ASP A 18 -21.17 13.36 3.33
CA ASP A 18 -20.90 14.77 3.05
C ASP A 18 -19.91 14.91 1.89
N PRO A 19 -20.26 15.54 0.77
CA PRO A 19 -19.34 15.74 -0.35
C PRO A 19 -18.18 16.69 -0.03
N ASN A 20 -18.27 17.51 1.02
CA ASN A 20 -17.29 18.51 1.40
C ASN A 20 -17.01 18.49 2.92
N PRO A 21 -16.59 17.37 3.50
CA PRO A 21 -16.37 17.28 4.93
C PRO A 21 -15.28 18.25 5.39
N THR A 22 -15.48 18.81 6.58
CA THR A 22 -14.49 19.70 7.19
C THR A 22 -13.28 18.92 7.65
N ILE A 23 -12.09 19.25 7.12
CA ILE A 23 -10.84 18.60 7.50
C ILE A 23 -10.40 19.04 8.91
N GLY A 24 -10.69 20.29 9.31
CA GLY A 24 -10.30 20.84 10.60
C GLY A 24 -8.78 20.99 10.72
N THR A 25 -8.24 20.88 11.94
CA THR A 25 -6.81 21.04 12.26
C THR A 25 -6.15 19.78 12.80
N ASP A 26 -6.78 18.63 12.64
CA ASP A 26 -6.28 17.35 13.11
C ASP A 26 -4.94 16.99 12.47
N THR A 27 -4.13 16.26 13.25
CA THR A 27 -2.88 15.64 12.81
C THR A 27 -2.84 14.20 13.31
N LEU A 28 -1.98 13.36 12.75
CA LEU A 28 -1.79 12.00 13.28
C LEU A 28 -1.39 11.99 14.75
N VAL A 29 -0.66 13.02 15.18
CA VAL A 29 -0.27 13.20 16.58
C VAL A 29 -1.47 13.57 17.45
N SER A 30 -2.37 14.46 16.98
CA SER A 30 -3.59 14.80 17.73
C SER A 30 -4.51 13.60 17.87
N TRP A 31 -4.71 12.80 16.83
CA TRP A 31 -5.49 11.57 16.88
C TRP A 31 -4.92 10.56 17.88
N PHE A 32 -3.61 10.32 17.86
CA PHE A 32 -2.97 9.48 18.87
C PHE A 32 -3.22 10.00 20.30
N ASN A 33 -3.01 11.30 20.54
CA ASN A 33 -3.20 11.93 21.84
C ASN A 33 -4.67 11.83 22.30
N GLN A 34 -5.63 12.00 21.40
CA GLN A 34 -7.07 11.83 21.68
C GLN A 34 -7.39 10.38 22.06
N ALA A 35 -6.89 9.40 21.30
CA ALA A 35 -7.10 7.99 21.62
C ALA A 35 -6.53 7.62 22.99
N VAL A 36 -5.33 8.13 23.35
CA VAL A 36 -4.73 7.95 24.68
C VAL A 36 -5.57 8.60 25.78
N ALA A 37 -6.08 9.81 25.55
CA ALA A 37 -6.87 10.55 26.53
C ALA A 37 -8.24 9.93 26.78
N MET A 38 -8.93 9.56 25.71
CA MET A 38 -10.30 9.04 25.75
C MET A 38 -10.38 7.57 26.16
N GLN A 39 -9.39 6.77 25.75
CA GLN A 39 -9.44 5.31 25.88
C GLN A 39 -8.13 4.71 26.44
N PRO A 40 -7.55 5.22 27.55
CA PRO A 40 -6.21 4.83 28.02
C PRO A 40 -6.08 3.34 28.33
N LYS A 41 -7.16 2.72 28.81
CA LYS A 41 -7.19 1.28 29.20
C LYS A 41 -7.55 0.35 28.06
N SER A 42 -8.00 0.88 26.93
CA SER A 42 -8.38 0.10 25.77
C SER A 42 -7.16 -0.47 25.07
N THR A 43 -7.30 -1.66 24.46
CA THR A 43 -6.23 -2.31 23.70
C THR A 43 -5.91 -1.46 22.45
N ALA A 44 -4.68 -0.98 22.33
CA ALA A 44 -4.21 -0.27 21.15
C ALA A 44 -3.61 -1.22 20.09
N THR A 45 -2.85 -2.23 20.56
CA THR A 45 -2.24 -3.22 19.66
C THR A 45 -2.41 -4.64 20.18
N TRP A 46 -2.60 -5.58 19.27
CA TRP A 46 -2.44 -7.01 19.49
C TRP A 46 -1.33 -7.53 18.58
N PHE A 47 -0.40 -8.32 19.10
CA PHE A 47 0.68 -8.90 18.34
C PHE A 47 1.05 -10.28 18.89
N MET A 48 0.85 -11.33 18.11
CA MET A 48 1.22 -12.71 18.43
C MET A 48 0.77 -13.17 19.85
N GLY A 49 -0.40 -12.70 20.29
CA GLY A 49 -0.98 -13.05 21.60
C GLY A 49 -0.66 -12.09 22.75
N LYS A 50 0.07 -11.01 22.51
CA LYS A 50 0.31 -9.95 23.49
C LYS A 50 -0.41 -8.67 23.09
N THR A 51 -0.99 -7.99 24.06
CA THR A 51 -1.67 -6.71 23.88
C THR A 51 -0.91 -5.57 24.57
N LEU A 52 -1.04 -4.37 24.02
CA LEU A 52 -0.68 -3.11 24.68
C LEU A 52 -1.93 -2.24 24.75
N THR A 53 -2.17 -1.61 25.89
CA THR A 53 -3.19 -0.57 26.00
C THR A 53 -2.68 0.75 25.41
N TYR A 54 -3.57 1.70 25.12
CA TYR A 54 -3.18 3.04 24.66
C TYR A 54 -2.27 3.75 25.67
N ALA A 55 -2.52 3.60 26.98
CA ALA A 55 -1.65 4.14 28.01
C ALA A 55 -0.24 3.52 27.96
N THR A 56 -0.14 2.19 27.87
CA THR A 56 1.17 1.50 27.79
C THR A 56 1.89 1.81 26.48
N LEU A 57 1.15 1.92 25.36
CA LEU A 57 1.70 2.34 24.09
C LEU A 57 2.30 3.75 24.20
N ASN A 58 1.56 4.70 24.81
CA ASN A 58 2.06 6.07 25.02
C ASN A 58 3.32 6.13 25.87
N GLU A 59 3.40 5.34 26.95
CA GLU A 59 4.63 5.24 27.76
C GLU A 59 5.84 4.80 26.93
N GLN A 60 5.66 3.81 26.06
CA GLN A 60 6.73 3.34 25.17
C GLN A 60 7.08 4.37 24.09
N VAL A 61 6.10 5.09 23.54
CA VAL A 61 6.31 6.20 22.61
C VAL A 61 7.14 7.31 23.26
N VAL A 62 6.82 7.70 24.50
CA VAL A 62 7.60 8.72 25.22
C VAL A 62 9.06 8.26 25.44
N ARG A 63 9.28 6.99 25.77
CA ARG A 63 10.64 6.43 25.92
C ARG A 63 11.40 6.41 24.59
N ALA A 64 10.75 6.03 23.50
CA ALA A 64 11.35 6.04 22.17
C ALA A 64 11.67 7.48 21.71
N ALA A 65 10.80 8.44 21.97
CA ALA A 65 11.05 9.86 21.73
C ALA A 65 12.25 10.39 22.53
N ALA A 66 12.40 9.97 23.80
CA ALA A 66 13.58 10.29 24.61
C ALA A 66 14.87 9.70 23.98
N GLY A 67 14.83 8.46 23.51
CA GLY A 67 15.94 7.82 22.79
C GLY A 67 16.32 8.59 21.54
N LEU A 68 15.34 8.97 20.71
CA LEU A 68 15.57 9.78 19.50
C LEU A 68 16.19 11.13 19.82
N THR A 69 15.67 11.82 20.85
CA THR A 69 16.22 13.13 21.29
C THR A 69 17.69 13.00 21.73
N GLN A 70 18.07 11.88 22.36
CA GLN A 70 19.47 11.66 22.76
C GLN A 70 20.37 11.36 21.55
N LEU A 71 19.84 10.77 20.49
CA LEU A 71 20.51 10.63 19.20
C LEU A 71 20.54 11.93 18.39
N GLY A 72 20.05 13.04 18.98
CA GLY A 72 20.06 14.38 18.38
C GLY A 72 18.93 14.64 17.39
N VAL A 73 17.91 13.77 17.32
CA VAL A 73 16.75 13.98 16.44
C VAL A 73 15.91 15.15 16.93
N ARG A 74 15.57 16.06 16.03
CA ARG A 74 14.81 17.31 16.27
C ARG A 74 13.70 17.44 15.23
N ARG A 75 12.82 18.44 15.44
CA ARG A 75 11.81 18.82 14.45
C ARG A 75 12.45 19.09 13.09
N GLY A 76 11.86 18.54 12.03
CA GLY A 76 12.34 18.64 10.65
C GLY A 76 13.39 17.62 10.24
N ASP A 77 14.00 16.90 11.19
CA ASP A 77 14.91 15.79 10.87
C ASP A 77 14.14 14.61 10.26
N ARG A 78 14.86 13.75 9.55
CA ARG A 78 14.33 12.53 8.94
C ARG A 78 14.90 11.32 9.66
N VAL A 79 14.03 10.36 9.95
CA VAL A 79 14.41 9.08 10.58
C VAL A 79 13.91 7.94 9.70
N ALA A 80 14.83 7.10 9.26
CA ALA A 80 14.50 5.93 8.46
C ALA A 80 13.88 4.83 9.33
N VAL A 81 12.81 4.20 8.83
CA VAL A 81 12.15 3.07 9.48
C VAL A 81 12.07 1.93 8.48
N ALA A 82 12.52 0.73 8.87
CA ALA A 82 12.45 -0.47 8.04
C ALA A 82 12.03 -1.67 8.89
N LEU A 83 10.74 -1.71 9.21
CA LEU A 83 10.17 -2.67 10.14
C LEU A 83 8.98 -3.42 9.51
N PRO A 84 8.80 -4.71 9.84
CA PRO A 84 7.53 -5.37 9.61
C PRO A 84 6.45 -4.84 10.56
N ASN A 85 5.19 -5.22 10.35
CA ASN A 85 4.09 -4.84 11.22
C ASN A 85 4.28 -5.42 12.62
N CYS A 86 4.70 -4.59 13.56
CA CYS A 86 4.92 -4.96 14.96
C CYS A 86 4.67 -3.77 15.88
N PRO A 87 4.48 -3.96 17.18
CA PRO A 87 4.27 -2.85 18.12
C PRO A 87 5.40 -1.82 18.12
N GLN A 88 6.66 -2.26 17.91
CA GLN A 88 7.80 -1.35 17.86
C GLN A 88 7.74 -0.42 16.63
N HIS A 89 7.15 -0.86 15.51
CA HIS A 89 6.91 -0.01 14.34
C HIS A 89 5.95 1.14 14.72
N VAL A 90 4.80 0.81 15.31
CA VAL A 90 3.82 1.81 15.78
C VAL A 90 4.47 2.79 16.77
N ILE A 91 5.28 2.28 17.72
CA ILE A 91 5.98 3.10 18.71
C ILE A 91 6.99 4.04 18.05
N ALA A 92 7.82 3.52 17.14
CA ALA A 92 8.85 4.29 16.43
C ALA A 92 8.23 5.42 15.60
N VAL A 93 7.26 5.09 14.75
CA VAL A 93 6.55 6.07 13.90
C VAL A 93 5.91 7.15 14.76
N THR A 94 5.14 6.77 15.78
CA THR A 94 4.47 7.75 16.65
C THR A 94 5.47 8.64 17.42
N ALA A 95 6.60 8.07 17.87
CA ALA A 95 7.63 8.83 18.57
C ALA A 95 8.33 9.86 17.66
N ILE A 96 8.64 9.49 16.42
CA ILE A 96 9.22 10.37 15.41
C ILE A 96 8.26 11.52 15.11
N LEU A 97 7.01 11.21 14.80
CA LEU A 97 5.97 12.22 14.48
C LEU A 97 5.73 13.19 15.65
N ARG A 98 5.73 12.70 16.89
CA ARG A 98 5.55 13.57 18.07
C ARG A 98 6.72 14.53 18.31
N LEU A 99 7.90 14.22 17.83
CA LEU A 99 9.05 15.13 17.84
C LEU A 99 9.02 16.16 16.69
N GLY A 100 8.05 16.04 15.78
CA GLY A 100 7.99 16.85 14.55
C GLY A 100 9.06 16.45 13.53
N ALA A 101 9.59 15.24 13.65
CA ALA A 101 10.48 14.66 12.67
C ALA A 101 9.68 13.86 11.63
N THR A 102 10.26 13.68 10.46
CA THR A 102 9.66 12.94 9.34
C THR A 102 10.07 11.48 9.37
N VAL A 103 9.12 10.57 9.24
CA VAL A 103 9.36 9.15 9.05
C VAL A 103 9.70 8.87 7.59
N VAL A 104 10.80 8.19 7.32
CA VAL A 104 11.12 7.69 5.97
C VAL A 104 10.96 6.18 5.98
N GLU A 105 9.88 5.71 5.38
CA GLU A 105 9.55 4.28 5.35
C GLU A 105 10.33 3.54 4.26
N HIS A 106 10.94 2.42 4.66
CA HIS A 106 11.66 1.54 3.75
C HIS A 106 11.15 0.11 3.87
N ASN A 107 11.14 -0.57 2.74
CA ASN A 107 10.93 -2.00 2.71
C ASN A 107 12.12 -2.72 3.38
N PRO A 108 11.91 -3.50 4.45
CA PRO A 108 12.99 -4.22 5.13
C PRO A 108 13.64 -5.32 4.25
N LEU A 109 13.09 -5.63 3.08
CA LEU A 109 13.67 -6.61 2.15
C LEU A 109 14.56 -5.99 1.08
N TYR A 110 14.69 -4.65 1.04
CA TYR A 110 15.58 -4.00 0.07
C TYR A 110 17.04 -4.31 0.33
N THR A 111 17.79 -4.44 -0.77
CA THR A 111 19.25 -4.58 -0.74
C THR A 111 19.93 -3.24 -0.44
N ALA A 112 21.20 -3.28 -0.07
CA ALA A 112 21.97 -2.04 0.13
C ALA A 112 22.04 -1.18 -1.14
N ALA A 113 22.08 -1.78 -2.33
CA ALA A 113 22.10 -1.07 -3.60
C ALA A 113 20.77 -0.33 -3.88
N GLU A 114 19.63 -0.89 -3.49
CA GLU A 114 18.32 -0.24 -3.61
C GLU A 114 18.13 0.87 -2.57
N LEU A 115 18.70 0.71 -1.37
CA LEU A 115 18.59 1.66 -0.27
C LEU A 115 19.52 2.86 -0.44
N GLN A 116 20.72 2.66 -0.95
CA GLN A 116 21.74 3.72 -1.02
C GLN A 116 21.25 5.01 -1.69
N PRO A 117 20.67 4.99 -2.92
CA PRO A 117 20.18 6.22 -3.55
C PRO A 117 19.04 6.88 -2.76
N GLN A 118 18.25 6.12 -2.02
CA GLN A 118 17.21 6.67 -1.17
C GLN A 118 17.81 7.40 0.04
N PHE A 119 18.83 6.80 0.69
CA PHE A 119 19.55 7.42 1.82
C PHE A 119 20.34 8.66 1.41
N GLU A 120 20.91 8.69 0.21
CA GLU A 120 21.55 9.87 -0.37
C GLU A 120 20.54 11.01 -0.59
N ASP A 121 19.31 10.68 -1.01
CA ASP A 121 18.25 11.65 -1.28
C ASP A 121 17.65 12.22 0.01
N HIS A 122 17.27 11.36 0.98
CA HIS A 122 16.60 11.84 2.20
C HIS A 122 17.56 12.21 3.33
N GLY A 123 18.81 11.76 3.33
CA GLY A 123 19.84 12.18 4.29
C GLY A 123 19.57 11.82 5.76
N ALA A 124 18.80 10.77 6.07
CA ALA A 124 18.54 10.36 7.45
C ALA A 124 19.81 9.88 8.15
N ARG A 125 20.07 10.39 9.36
CA ARG A 125 21.22 10.01 10.19
C ARG A 125 20.91 8.86 11.16
N VAL A 126 19.64 8.59 11.42
CA VAL A 126 19.16 7.52 12.31
C VAL A 126 18.25 6.59 11.54
N ALA A 127 18.44 5.29 11.69
CA ALA A 127 17.56 4.26 11.16
C ALA A 127 17.09 3.30 12.26
N ILE A 128 15.79 3.00 12.30
CA ILE A 128 15.19 2.00 13.19
C ILE A 128 14.75 0.84 12.32
N VAL A 129 15.42 -0.30 12.46
CA VAL A 129 15.28 -1.39 11.50
C VAL A 129 15.04 -2.74 12.18
N PHE A 130 14.45 -3.65 11.43
CA PHE A 130 14.37 -5.05 11.83
C PHE A 130 15.78 -5.62 12.03
N ASP A 131 16.04 -6.32 13.14
CA ASP A 131 17.37 -6.82 13.48
C ASP A 131 18.00 -7.70 12.39
N ARG A 132 17.19 -8.44 11.64
CA ARG A 132 17.66 -9.29 10.52
C ARG A 132 18.25 -8.51 9.34
N VAL A 133 17.97 -7.25 9.19
CA VAL A 133 18.49 -6.40 8.11
C VAL A 133 19.43 -5.31 8.62
N ALA A 134 19.74 -5.32 9.91
CA ALA A 134 20.59 -4.31 10.54
C ALA A 134 21.96 -4.18 9.88
N ASP A 135 22.59 -5.29 9.47
CA ASP A 135 23.89 -5.29 8.80
C ASP A 135 23.83 -4.63 7.42
N THR A 136 22.73 -4.82 6.68
CA THR A 136 22.48 -4.14 5.39
C THR A 136 22.44 -2.63 5.61
N PHE A 137 21.71 -2.16 6.60
CA PHE A 137 21.61 -0.72 6.92
C PHE A 137 22.95 -0.18 7.47
N ALA A 138 23.62 -0.93 8.35
CA ALA A 138 24.93 -0.53 8.87
C ALA A 138 25.98 -0.35 7.76
N SER A 139 25.90 -1.11 6.68
CA SER A 139 26.80 -0.96 5.54
C SER A 139 26.66 0.39 4.83
N LEU A 140 25.47 1.03 4.88
CA LEU A 140 25.20 2.32 4.25
C LEU A 140 25.93 3.48 4.95
N SER A 141 26.32 3.34 6.21
CA SER A 141 27.05 4.40 6.95
C SER A 141 28.38 4.79 6.30
N LYS A 142 28.92 3.93 5.43
CA LYS A 142 30.17 4.18 4.70
C LYS A 142 30.00 5.14 3.51
N SER A 143 28.80 5.25 2.97
CA SER A 143 28.51 5.99 1.73
C SER A 143 27.39 7.03 1.87
N THR A 144 26.74 7.11 3.02
CA THR A 144 25.62 8.02 3.28
C THR A 144 25.81 8.77 4.62
N GLN A 145 24.83 9.58 4.99
CA GLN A 145 24.84 10.30 6.27
C GLN A 145 24.37 9.47 7.47
N LEU A 146 24.09 8.17 7.29
CA LEU A 146 23.60 7.30 8.36
C LEU A 146 24.67 7.10 9.44
N GLU A 147 24.36 7.51 10.66
CA GLU A 147 25.28 7.45 11.83
C GLU A 147 24.89 6.32 12.80
N THR A 148 23.59 6.12 13.00
CA THR A 148 23.09 5.19 14.03
C THR A 148 22.02 4.26 13.46
N VAL A 149 22.20 2.97 13.68
CA VAL A 149 21.21 1.94 13.41
C VAL A 149 20.69 1.39 14.72
N VAL A 150 19.37 1.45 14.94
CA VAL A 150 18.69 0.82 16.07
C VAL A 150 18.03 -0.46 15.59
N ALA A 151 18.46 -1.60 16.14
CA ALA A 151 17.96 -2.91 15.76
C ALA A 151 16.80 -3.38 16.63
N VAL A 152 15.66 -3.67 16.00
CA VAL A 152 14.43 -4.12 16.65
C VAL A 152 14.31 -5.63 16.58
N ASN A 153 14.28 -6.26 17.76
CA ASN A 153 13.92 -7.66 17.91
C ASN A 153 12.42 -7.78 18.15
N MET A 154 11.67 -8.28 17.17
CA MET A 154 10.22 -8.42 17.27
C MET A 154 9.78 -9.36 18.42
N LEU A 155 10.61 -10.34 18.80
CA LEU A 155 10.28 -11.27 19.87
C LEU A 155 10.13 -10.56 21.22
N GLU A 156 10.69 -9.38 21.41
CA GLU A 156 10.50 -8.58 22.63
C GLU A 156 9.05 -8.12 22.82
N ALA A 157 8.27 -8.03 21.73
CA ALA A 157 6.87 -7.70 21.75
C ALA A 157 5.95 -8.94 21.90
N THR A 158 6.48 -10.15 22.00
CA THR A 158 5.68 -11.38 22.15
C THR A 158 5.48 -11.75 23.63
N PRO A 159 4.51 -12.63 23.97
CA PRO A 159 4.34 -13.16 25.32
C PRO A 159 5.59 -13.91 25.80
N LEU A 160 5.84 -13.88 27.13
CA LEU A 160 7.02 -14.52 27.71
C LEU A 160 7.11 -16.02 27.44
N HIS A 161 5.97 -16.73 27.52
CA HIS A 161 5.92 -18.18 27.25
C HIS A 161 6.28 -18.50 25.79
N LEU A 162 5.84 -17.68 24.81
CA LEU A 162 6.19 -17.85 23.40
C LEU A 162 7.69 -17.59 23.19
N ARG A 163 8.22 -16.56 23.83
CA ARG A 163 9.66 -16.25 23.78
C ARG A 163 10.50 -17.37 24.37
N ALA A 164 10.08 -17.93 25.50
CA ALA A 164 10.72 -19.09 26.11
C ALA A 164 10.66 -20.33 25.18
N ALA A 165 9.49 -20.60 24.60
CA ALA A 165 9.34 -21.70 23.64
C ALA A 165 10.25 -21.52 22.40
N LEU A 166 10.34 -20.30 21.87
CA LEU A 166 11.22 -19.98 20.72
C LEU A 166 12.72 -19.99 21.04
N SER A 167 13.11 -20.04 22.35
CA SER A 167 14.51 -20.17 22.75
C SER A 167 15.00 -21.62 22.79
N LEU A 168 14.10 -22.61 22.65
CA LEU A 168 14.47 -24.02 22.67
C LEU A 168 15.36 -24.39 21.46
N PRO A 169 16.41 -25.20 21.65
CA PRO A 169 17.34 -25.60 20.58
C PRO A 169 16.81 -26.78 19.76
N ILE A 170 15.58 -26.68 19.29
CA ILE A 170 14.89 -27.70 18.49
C ILE A 170 14.87 -27.23 17.03
N PRO A 171 15.31 -28.03 16.02
CA PRO A 171 15.46 -27.57 14.65
C PRO A 171 14.27 -26.81 14.04
N PRO A 172 13.00 -27.24 14.16
CA PRO A 172 11.87 -26.45 13.67
C PRO A 172 11.72 -25.12 14.36
N VAL A 173 12.02 -25.05 15.67
CA VAL A 173 11.92 -23.84 16.48
C VAL A 173 13.04 -22.85 16.15
N THR A 174 14.27 -23.36 15.98
CA THR A 174 15.41 -22.52 15.59
C THR A 174 15.22 -21.90 14.21
N LYS A 175 14.63 -22.63 13.26
CA LYS A 175 14.26 -22.10 11.94
C LYS A 175 13.23 -20.98 12.05
N LEU A 176 12.14 -21.22 12.80
CA LEU A 176 11.09 -20.21 13.02
C LEU A 176 11.66 -18.98 13.75
N ARG A 177 12.53 -19.18 14.75
CA ARG A 177 13.20 -18.09 15.44
C ARG A 177 14.06 -17.26 14.49
N ALA A 178 14.85 -17.90 13.62
CA ALA A 178 15.69 -17.22 12.64
C ALA A 178 14.90 -16.37 11.63
N GLU A 179 13.61 -16.66 11.41
CA GLU A 179 12.71 -15.81 10.63
C GLU A 179 12.26 -14.55 11.38
N LEU A 180 12.27 -14.59 12.72
CA LEU A 180 11.71 -13.55 13.58
C LEU A 180 12.77 -12.66 14.24
N THR A 181 14.03 -13.06 14.25
CA THR A 181 15.13 -12.29 14.86
C THR A 181 16.50 -12.83 14.44
N GLN A 182 17.48 -11.96 14.44
CA GLN A 182 18.89 -12.28 14.21
C GLN A 182 19.77 -11.39 15.12
N PRO A 183 20.94 -11.86 15.62
CA PRO A 183 21.89 -11.00 16.30
C PRO A 183 22.37 -9.87 15.38
N ALA A 184 22.41 -8.64 15.90
CA ALA A 184 22.85 -7.45 15.19
C ALA A 184 23.93 -6.71 16.02
N PRO A 185 25.16 -7.26 16.13
CA PRO A 185 26.17 -6.75 17.07
C PRO A 185 26.69 -5.34 16.71
N GLY A 186 26.54 -4.92 15.45
CA GLY A 186 26.92 -3.57 14.97
C GLY A 186 25.86 -2.49 15.16
N ALA A 187 24.70 -2.83 15.71
CA ALA A 187 23.57 -1.92 15.87
C ALA A 187 23.19 -1.76 17.36
N MET A 188 22.60 -0.60 17.70
CA MET A 188 22.06 -0.36 19.04
C MET A 188 20.81 -1.21 19.26
N PRO A 189 20.73 -2.10 20.28
CA PRO A 189 19.52 -2.87 20.53
C PRO A 189 18.34 -1.97 20.92
N TRP A 190 17.12 -2.27 20.41
CA TRP A 190 15.90 -1.55 20.73
C TRP A 190 15.67 -1.39 22.25
N ARG A 191 15.94 -2.45 23.01
CA ARG A 191 15.83 -2.44 24.47
C ARG A 191 16.74 -1.40 25.14
N GLU A 192 17.94 -1.19 24.62
CA GLU A 192 18.87 -0.18 25.10
C GLU A 192 18.39 1.22 24.72
N PHE A 193 17.96 1.38 23.47
CA PHE A 193 17.42 2.61 22.93
C PHE A 193 16.25 3.15 23.76
N ILE A 194 15.28 2.31 24.17
CA ILE A 194 14.10 2.73 24.97
C ILE A 194 14.34 2.74 26.50
N ARG A 195 15.49 2.25 26.98
CA ARG A 195 15.84 2.23 28.41
C ARG A 195 16.27 3.58 28.94
N GLN A 196 16.56 4.50 28.06
CA GLN A 196 17.13 5.78 28.43
C GLN A 196 16.18 6.51 29.36
N ARG A 197 16.65 6.86 30.59
CA ARG A 197 15.85 7.58 31.56
C ARG A 197 15.59 8.97 31.03
N SER A 198 14.34 9.27 30.76
CA SER A 198 13.85 10.52 30.24
C SER A 198 14.24 11.69 31.14
N ARG A 199 15.05 12.62 30.63
CA ARG A 199 14.81 14.05 30.88
C ARG A 199 13.49 14.35 30.18
N SER A 200 12.69 15.29 30.71
CA SER A 200 11.41 15.67 30.11
C SER A 200 11.57 15.88 28.61
N VAL A 201 10.88 15.08 27.79
CA VAL A 201 10.86 15.25 26.33
C VAL A 201 9.95 16.43 26.03
N HIS A 202 10.48 17.42 25.33
CA HIS A 202 9.65 18.50 24.82
C HIS A 202 9.02 18.06 23.48
N PHE A 203 7.70 18.05 23.41
CA PHE A 203 6.96 17.79 22.18
C PHE A 203 6.52 19.13 21.57
N PRO A 204 6.99 19.48 20.35
CA PRO A 204 6.56 20.70 19.67
C PRO A 204 5.08 20.57 19.25
N GLN A 205 4.46 21.71 18.97
CA GLN A 205 3.16 21.73 18.31
C GLN A 205 3.33 21.27 16.86
N ILE A 206 2.55 20.27 16.45
CA ILE A 206 2.53 19.72 15.10
C ILE A 206 1.35 20.31 14.34
N THR A 207 1.58 20.69 13.10
CA THR A 207 0.57 21.25 12.19
C THR A 207 0.31 20.30 11.02
N GLN A 208 -0.72 20.58 10.26
CA GLN A 208 -1.04 19.80 9.04
C GLN A 208 0.02 19.95 7.95
N ASP A 209 0.74 21.06 7.92
CA ASP A 209 1.79 21.33 6.92
C ASP A 209 3.11 20.62 7.24
N ASP A 210 3.30 20.13 8.48
CA ASP A 210 4.48 19.36 8.82
C ASP A 210 4.49 18.04 8.02
N THR A 211 5.64 17.73 7.40
CA THR A 211 5.81 16.46 6.68
C THR A 211 5.82 15.29 7.67
N ALA A 212 4.86 14.39 7.54
CA ALA A 212 4.76 13.20 8.38
C ALA A 212 5.61 12.04 7.84
N PHE A 213 5.49 11.77 6.55
CA PHE A 213 6.14 10.63 5.90
C PHE A 213 6.83 11.01 4.60
N ILE A 214 7.88 10.26 4.26
CA ILE A 214 8.43 10.15 2.92
C ILE A 214 8.39 8.67 2.54
N LEU A 215 7.73 8.35 1.42
CA LEU A 215 7.68 7.00 0.87
C LEU A 215 8.28 7.01 -0.53
N TYR A 216 9.11 6.01 -0.82
CA TYR A 216 9.75 5.90 -2.13
C TYR A 216 8.90 5.10 -3.10
N THR A 217 8.65 5.68 -4.27
CA THR A 217 7.97 5.01 -5.37
C THR A 217 8.96 4.64 -6.48
N SER A 218 8.69 3.53 -7.17
CA SER A 218 9.45 3.16 -8.36
C SER A 218 9.11 4.14 -9.49
N GLY A 219 9.92 5.19 -9.62
CA GLY A 219 9.74 6.19 -10.66
C GLY A 219 9.86 5.61 -12.07
N THR A 220 9.30 6.33 -13.05
CA THR A 220 9.35 5.99 -14.49
C THR A 220 10.76 5.97 -15.08
N SER A 221 11.68 6.72 -14.48
CA SER A 221 13.08 6.83 -14.88
C SER A 221 13.98 5.73 -14.31
N GLY A 222 13.41 4.78 -13.55
CA GLY A 222 14.16 3.73 -12.87
C GLY A 222 14.80 4.15 -11.54
N LYS A 223 14.91 5.45 -11.25
CA LYS A 223 15.36 5.94 -9.95
C LYS A 223 14.18 6.09 -8.98
N PRO A 224 14.26 5.56 -7.75
CA PRO A 224 13.24 5.78 -6.74
C PRO A 224 13.04 7.28 -6.46
N LYS A 225 11.79 7.71 -6.29
CA LYS A 225 11.45 9.10 -5.94
C LYS A 225 10.75 9.13 -4.60
N GLY A 226 11.24 9.96 -3.70
CA GLY A 226 10.60 10.18 -2.40
C GLY A 226 9.37 11.07 -2.54
N ALA A 227 8.22 10.58 -2.11
CA ALA A 227 6.97 11.34 -2.04
C ALA A 227 6.74 11.81 -0.59
N PRO A 228 6.99 13.10 -0.27
CA PRO A 228 6.66 13.66 1.03
C PRO A 228 5.15 13.79 1.18
N LEU A 229 4.63 13.27 2.28
CA LEU A 229 3.22 13.41 2.67
C LEU A 229 3.14 14.16 3.99
N THR A 230 2.35 15.21 4.03
CA THR A 230 2.10 15.98 5.24
C THR A 230 1.09 15.27 6.13
N HIS A 231 1.00 15.70 7.40
CA HIS A 231 -0.10 15.26 8.27
C HIS A 231 -1.46 15.59 7.64
N GLY A 232 -1.58 16.75 7.01
CA GLY A 232 -2.81 17.19 6.34
C GLY A 232 -3.22 16.29 5.17
N ASN A 233 -2.26 15.84 4.35
CA ASN A 233 -2.58 14.92 3.24
C ASN A 233 -3.24 13.64 3.75
N ILE A 234 -2.64 13.00 4.78
CA ILE A 234 -3.16 11.72 5.30
C ILE A 234 -4.46 11.91 6.06
N VAL A 235 -4.57 12.96 6.87
CA VAL A 235 -5.82 13.28 7.59
C VAL A 235 -6.96 13.54 6.61
N SER A 236 -6.73 14.30 5.55
CA SER A 236 -7.74 14.58 4.52
C SER A 236 -8.19 13.33 3.80
N ALA A 237 -7.24 12.47 3.40
CA ALA A 237 -7.55 11.20 2.78
C ALA A 237 -8.44 10.32 3.68
N LEU A 238 -8.07 10.16 4.94
CA LEU A 238 -8.81 9.31 5.87
C LEU A 238 -10.17 9.89 6.24
N LYS A 239 -10.30 11.21 6.42
CA LYS A 239 -11.61 11.84 6.65
C LYS A 239 -12.53 11.64 5.45
N ALA A 240 -12.05 11.86 4.23
CA ALA A 240 -12.82 11.58 3.03
C ALA A 240 -13.24 10.12 2.91
N GLY A 241 -12.33 9.17 3.25
CA GLY A 241 -12.64 7.75 3.27
C GLY A 241 -13.65 7.35 4.37
N MET A 242 -13.63 8.02 5.52
CA MET A 242 -14.60 7.75 6.60
C MET A 242 -16.01 8.19 6.24
N GLU A 243 -16.18 9.23 5.41
CA GLU A 243 -17.52 9.62 4.89
C GLU A 243 -18.17 8.52 4.04
N TRP A 244 -17.40 7.55 3.53
CA TRP A 244 -17.94 6.38 2.83
C TRP A 244 -18.60 5.36 3.76
N LEU A 245 -18.30 5.44 5.06
CA LEU A 245 -18.67 4.41 6.04
C LEU A 245 -19.84 4.90 6.89
N GLU A 246 -21.01 4.27 6.76
CA GLU A 246 -22.14 4.48 7.64
C GLU A 246 -21.80 4.02 9.08
N ASP A 247 -22.22 4.75 10.09
CA ASP A 247 -22.06 4.44 11.52
C ASP A 247 -20.64 4.01 11.96
N TRP A 248 -19.61 4.57 11.30
CA TRP A 248 -18.22 4.28 11.60
C TRP A 248 -17.86 4.67 13.04
N GLY A 249 -17.42 3.68 13.82
CA GLY A 249 -17.11 3.87 15.24
C GLY A 249 -18.29 3.64 16.20
N ALA A 250 -19.44 3.23 15.72
CA ALA A 250 -20.57 2.81 16.56
C ALA A 250 -20.20 1.60 17.44
N VAL A 251 -19.31 0.75 16.95
CA VAL A 251 -18.65 -0.33 17.69
C VAL A 251 -17.15 -0.07 17.77
N ARG A 252 -16.50 -0.70 18.76
CA ARG A 252 -15.06 -0.59 18.87
C ARG A 252 -14.37 -1.45 17.82
N GLU A 253 -13.80 -0.80 16.84
CA GLU A 253 -13.18 -1.44 15.69
C GLU A 253 -11.85 -2.15 16.05
N LYS A 254 -11.58 -3.23 15.30
CA LYS A 254 -10.34 -3.98 15.32
C LYS A 254 -9.86 -4.17 13.88
N VAL A 255 -8.79 -3.50 13.53
CA VAL A 255 -8.25 -3.52 12.16
C VAL A 255 -7.20 -4.61 12.03
N LEU A 256 -7.43 -5.57 11.14
CA LEU A 256 -6.47 -6.64 10.84
C LEU A 256 -5.36 -6.13 9.91
N GLY A 257 -4.21 -5.81 10.49
CA GLY A 257 -3.07 -5.23 9.80
C GLY A 257 -2.15 -6.27 9.16
N VAL A 258 -2.57 -6.84 8.01
CA VAL A 258 -1.74 -7.76 7.19
C VAL A 258 -0.92 -6.98 6.16
N LEU A 259 -1.46 -5.89 5.61
CA LEU A 259 -0.76 -5.05 4.64
C LEU A 259 0.49 -4.42 5.28
N PRO A 260 1.62 -4.33 4.54
CA PRO A 260 2.84 -3.77 5.09
C PRO A 260 2.69 -2.28 5.44
N MET A 261 3.03 -1.88 6.67
CA MET A 261 2.97 -0.47 7.10
C MET A 261 4.06 0.41 6.47
N PHE A 262 5.11 -0.17 5.91
CA PHE A 262 6.09 0.58 5.12
C PHE A 262 5.58 0.97 3.71
N HIS A 263 4.37 0.57 3.34
CA HIS A 263 3.67 1.00 2.14
C HIS A 263 2.47 1.87 2.53
N ILE A 264 2.19 2.93 1.74
CA ILE A 264 1.16 3.92 2.09
C ILE A 264 -0.21 3.30 2.39
N TYR A 265 -0.61 2.27 1.65
CA TYR A 265 -1.88 1.60 1.84
C TYR A 265 -1.96 0.95 3.24
N GLY A 266 -0.94 0.20 3.63
CA GLY A 266 -0.86 -0.37 4.97
C GLY A 266 -0.64 0.69 6.06
N LEU A 267 0.13 1.74 5.78
CA LEU A 267 0.36 2.83 6.71
C LEU A 267 -0.93 3.59 7.03
N ALA A 268 -1.71 3.94 6.01
CA ALA A 268 -2.96 4.65 6.19
C ALA A 268 -4.01 3.80 6.91
N LEU A 269 -4.20 2.54 6.50
CA LEU A 269 -5.31 1.72 7.00
C LEU A 269 -4.97 0.87 8.23
N ASN A 270 -3.71 0.48 8.44
CA ASN A 270 -3.33 -0.33 9.61
C ASN A 270 -2.73 0.48 10.76
N TYR A 271 -2.35 1.75 10.50
CA TYR A 271 -1.80 2.65 11.52
C TYR A 271 -2.63 3.92 11.70
N ALA A 272 -2.80 4.74 10.66
CA ALA A 272 -3.42 6.05 10.80
C ALA A 272 -4.94 5.97 11.04
N LEU A 273 -5.66 5.10 10.30
CA LEU A 273 -7.09 4.87 10.48
C LEU A 273 -7.45 4.37 11.89
N PRO A 274 -6.79 3.32 12.43
CA PRO A 274 -7.07 2.91 13.82
C PRO A 274 -6.84 4.03 14.84
N LEU A 275 -5.85 4.90 14.64
CA LEU A 275 -5.60 6.02 15.55
C LEU A 275 -6.71 7.06 15.51
N SER A 276 -7.30 7.34 14.34
CA SER A 276 -8.34 8.37 14.18
C SER A 276 -9.61 8.04 14.98
N ILE A 277 -9.88 6.75 15.22
CA ILE A 277 -11.10 6.26 15.90
C ILE A 277 -10.81 5.52 17.22
N GLY A 278 -9.56 5.46 17.66
CA GLY A 278 -9.17 4.73 18.87
C GLY A 278 -9.35 3.20 18.78
N ALA A 279 -9.24 2.63 17.57
CA ALA A 279 -9.40 1.20 17.31
C ALA A 279 -8.21 0.35 17.79
N GLU A 280 -8.39 -0.97 17.78
CA GLU A 280 -7.33 -1.93 18.03
C GLU A 280 -6.60 -2.28 16.74
N MET A 281 -5.27 -2.15 16.71
CA MET A 281 -4.40 -2.59 15.61
C MET A 281 -4.01 -4.06 15.83
N VAL A 282 -4.54 -4.97 15.05
CA VAL A 282 -4.19 -6.39 15.07
C VAL A 282 -3.03 -6.62 14.10
N LEU A 283 -1.80 -6.54 14.60
CA LEU A 283 -0.60 -6.51 13.79
C LEU A 283 -0.14 -7.91 13.38
N VAL A 284 0.01 -8.12 12.07
CA VAL A 284 0.50 -9.36 11.46
C VAL A 284 1.83 -9.06 10.75
N PRO A 285 2.97 -9.65 11.20
CA PRO A 285 4.29 -9.24 10.72
C PRO A 285 4.61 -9.63 9.27
N ALA A 286 3.88 -10.59 8.73
CA ALA A 286 4.02 -11.05 7.34
C ALA A 286 2.70 -11.69 6.88
N PRO A 287 2.37 -11.67 5.58
CA PRO A 287 1.13 -12.25 5.03
C PRO A 287 1.21 -13.79 4.94
N LYS A 288 1.71 -14.43 6.01
CA LYS A 288 1.79 -15.90 6.11
C LYS A 288 0.47 -16.45 6.64
N PRO A 289 -0.11 -17.50 6.01
CA PRO A 289 -1.42 -18.05 6.39
C PRO A 289 -1.57 -18.29 7.88
N LYS A 290 -0.68 -19.03 8.50
CA LYS A 290 -0.76 -19.36 9.93
C LYS A 290 -0.81 -18.12 10.85
N LEU A 291 -0.19 -17.00 10.45
CA LEU A 291 -0.16 -15.79 11.28
C LEU A 291 -1.50 -15.05 11.23
N TYR A 292 -2.02 -14.76 10.03
CA TYR A 292 -3.31 -14.05 9.93
C TYR A 292 -4.50 -14.93 10.35
N GLN A 293 -4.49 -16.22 10.09
CA GLN A 293 -5.49 -17.18 10.57
C GLN A 293 -5.56 -17.20 12.11
N THR A 294 -4.39 -17.23 12.77
CA THR A 294 -4.32 -17.13 14.23
C THR A 294 -4.85 -15.79 14.73
N ALA A 295 -4.49 -14.69 14.06
CA ALA A 295 -4.96 -13.36 14.41
C ALA A 295 -6.50 -13.26 14.27
N ILE A 296 -7.07 -13.69 13.14
CA ILE A 296 -8.52 -13.72 12.91
C ILE A 296 -9.23 -14.50 14.01
N THR A 297 -8.80 -15.74 14.27
CA THR A 297 -9.44 -16.62 15.27
C THR A 297 -9.37 -16.06 16.69
N LYS A 298 -8.24 -15.43 17.06
CA LYS A 298 -8.02 -14.95 18.43
C LYS A 298 -8.60 -13.59 18.72
N THR A 299 -8.67 -12.70 17.73
CA THR A 299 -9.07 -11.30 17.94
C THR A 299 -10.46 -10.99 17.41
N ARG A 300 -10.98 -11.80 16.46
CA ARG A 300 -12.23 -11.52 15.75
C ARG A 300 -12.24 -10.07 15.21
N PRO A 301 -11.37 -9.75 14.23
CA PRO A 301 -11.28 -8.40 13.69
C PRO A 301 -12.58 -8.00 13.01
N THR A 302 -12.82 -6.70 12.94
CA THR A 302 -14.04 -6.11 12.37
C THR A 302 -13.79 -5.48 11.00
N VAL A 303 -12.56 -5.04 10.77
CA VAL A 303 -12.13 -4.37 9.54
C VAL A 303 -10.92 -5.09 8.96
N LEU A 304 -10.95 -5.36 7.65
CA LEU A 304 -9.85 -5.99 6.93
C LEU A 304 -9.47 -5.18 5.68
N PRO A 305 -8.42 -4.36 5.73
CA PRO A 305 -7.74 -3.89 4.53
C PRO A 305 -6.91 -5.01 3.90
N GLY A 306 -7.06 -5.22 2.60
CA GLY A 306 -6.38 -6.33 1.93
C GLY A 306 -6.20 -6.12 0.43
N VAL A 307 -5.75 -7.16 -0.22
CA VAL A 307 -5.65 -7.29 -1.68
C VAL A 307 -6.46 -8.51 -2.13
N PRO A 308 -6.90 -8.60 -3.40
CA PRO A 308 -7.78 -9.69 -3.83
C PRO A 308 -7.29 -11.08 -3.46
N THR A 309 -6.02 -11.38 -3.69
CA THR A 309 -5.42 -12.69 -3.37
C THR A 309 -5.42 -13.03 -1.87
N LEU A 310 -5.44 -12.03 -0.99
CA LEU A 310 -5.55 -12.27 0.45
C LEU A 310 -6.96 -12.72 0.83
N TYR A 311 -7.98 -12.10 0.24
CA TYR A 311 -9.39 -12.48 0.47
C TYR A 311 -9.64 -13.91 0.01
N ASP A 312 -9.20 -14.28 -1.19
CA ASP A 312 -9.37 -15.65 -1.72
C ASP A 312 -8.73 -16.69 -0.80
N LYS A 313 -7.49 -16.47 -0.35
CA LYS A 313 -6.81 -17.37 0.59
C LYS A 313 -7.49 -17.46 1.96
N ILE A 314 -8.08 -16.38 2.45
CA ILE A 314 -8.83 -16.41 3.72
C ILE A 314 -10.14 -17.18 3.54
N ILE A 315 -10.85 -17.01 2.42
CA ILE A 315 -12.07 -17.76 2.09
C ILE A 315 -11.77 -19.27 2.02
N GLU A 316 -10.75 -19.66 1.27
CA GLU A 316 -10.34 -21.05 1.13
C GLU A 316 -10.06 -21.68 2.50
N TRP A 317 -9.25 -21.00 3.31
CA TRP A 317 -8.99 -21.44 4.68
C TRP A 317 -10.25 -21.51 5.54
N ALA A 318 -11.15 -20.55 5.44
CA ALA A 318 -12.37 -20.52 6.26
C ALA A 318 -13.32 -21.66 5.89
N VAL A 319 -13.42 -22.00 4.60
CA VAL A 319 -14.20 -23.16 4.13
C VAL A 319 -13.61 -24.46 4.68
N GLU A 320 -12.28 -24.67 4.57
CA GLU A 320 -11.60 -25.89 5.02
C GLU A 320 -11.69 -26.07 6.55
N SER A 321 -11.42 -24.99 7.31
CA SER A 321 -11.35 -25.02 8.76
C SER A 321 -12.67 -24.76 9.46
N LYS A 322 -13.73 -24.37 8.73
CA LYS A 322 -15.01 -23.91 9.25
C LYS A 322 -14.83 -22.69 10.18
N ALA A 323 -13.88 -21.80 9.85
CA ALA A 323 -13.63 -20.61 10.63
C ALA A 323 -14.77 -19.58 10.46
N ASP A 324 -15.13 -18.96 11.57
CA ASP A 324 -16.15 -17.91 11.60
C ASP A 324 -15.52 -16.55 11.22
N LEU A 325 -15.93 -15.99 10.10
CA LEU A 325 -15.51 -14.68 9.58
C LEU A 325 -16.57 -13.59 9.85
N SER A 326 -17.68 -13.88 10.48
CA SER A 326 -18.83 -12.97 10.63
C SER A 326 -18.55 -11.70 11.44
N SER A 327 -17.40 -11.63 12.13
CA SER A 327 -16.98 -10.38 12.78
C SER A 327 -16.48 -9.31 11.81
N ILE A 328 -16.07 -9.69 10.59
CA ILE A 328 -15.50 -8.77 9.61
C ILE A 328 -16.64 -8.16 8.79
N HIS A 329 -17.07 -6.96 9.18
CA HIS A 329 -18.19 -6.27 8.51
C HIS A 329 -17.72 -5.31 7.41
N THR A 330 -16.48 -4.80 7.46
CA THR A 330 -15.94 -3.87 6.47
C THR A 330 -14.61 -4.37 5.93
N SER A 331 -14.51 -4.46 4.62
CA SER A 331 -13.28 -4.86 3.93
C SER A 331 -12.99 -3.91 2.77
N ILE A 332 -11.72 -3.56 2.62
CA ILE A 332 -11.26 -2.59 1.61
C ILE A 332 -10.17 -3.25 0.79
N SER A 333 -10.43 -3.42 -0.51
CA SER A 333 -9.45 -3.94 -1.47
C SER A 333 -8.83 -2.80 -2.26
N GLY A 334 -7.54 -2.89 -2.49
CA GLY A 334 -6.79 -1.94 -3.30
C GLY A 334 -5.56 -2.56 -3.93
N ALA A 335 -4.74 -1.74 -4.58
CA ALA A 335 -3.50 -2.10 -5.26
C ALA A 335 -3.67 -2.92 -6.55
N SER A 336 -4.75 -3.63 -6.74
CA SER A 336 -5.09 -4.35 -7.97
C SER A 336 -6.60 -4.47 -8.15
N THR A 337 -7.05 -4.71 -9.39
CA THR A 337 -8.47 -4.89 -9.73
C THR A 337 -9.09 -6.03 -8.92
N LEU A 338 -10.27 -5.78 -8.37
CA LEU A 338 -11.02 -6.71 -7.53
C LEU A 338 -12.00 -7.54 -8.38
N PRO A 339 -11.83 -8.87 -8.51
CA PRO A 339 -12.77 -9.72 -9.24
C PRO A 339 -14.15 -9.76 -8.58
N VAL A 340 -15.20 -9.75 -9.41
CA VAL A 340 -16.60 -9.86 -8.93
C VAL A 340 -16.83 -11.11 -8.12
N GLU A 341 -16.26 -12.24 -8.56
CA GLU A 341 -16.37 -13.51 -7.86
C GLU A 341 -15.76 -13.46 -6.45
N THR A 342 -14.61 -12.78 -6.29
CA THR A 342 -14.01 -12.57 -4.96
C THR A 342 -14.93 -11.76 -4.06
N ILE A 343 -15.61 -10.72 -4.59
CA ILE A 343 -16.57 -9.92 -3.83
C ILE A 343 -17.71 -10.81 -3.32
N GLU A 344 -18.36 -11.55 -4.22
CA GLU A 344 -19.51 -12.40 -3.90
C GLU A 344 -19.16 -13.48 -2.87
N ARG A 345 -18.06 -14.18 -3.08
CA ARG A 345 -17.57 -15.20 -2.16
C ARG A 345 -17.24 -14.63 -0.78
N TRP A 346 -16.58 -13.46 -0.72
CA TRP A 346 -16.22 -12.79 0.52
C TRP A 346 -17.45 -12.34 1.33
N GLU A 347 -18.41 -11.67 0.67
CA GLU A 347 -19.62 -11.18 1.32
C GLU A 347 -20.51 -12.32 1.80
N ASN A 348 -20.58 -13.41 1.04
CA ASN A 348 -21.28 -14.63 1.48
C ASN A 348 -20.60 -15.27 2.72
N ALA A 349 -19.27 -15.22 2.81
CA ALA A 349 -18.52 -15.81 3.92
C ALA A 349 -18.55 -14.96 5.19
N THR A 350 -18.62 -13.63 5.07
CA THR A 350 -18.54 -12.69 6.20
C THR A 350 -19.90 -12.11 6.61
N GLY A 351 -20.81 -11.95 5.67
CA GLY A 351 -22.00 -11.11 5.80
C GLY A 351 -21.70 -9.59 5.75
N GLY A 352 -20.41 -9.22 5.62
CA GLY A 352 -19.95 -7.84 5.54
C GLY A 352 -19.86 -7.33 4.10
N ARG A 353 -19.23 -6.17 3.91
CA ARG A 353 -19.03 -5.54 2.61
C ARG A 353 -17.55 -5.55 2.20
N LEU A 354 -17.29 -5.77 0.91
CA LEU A 354 -15.97 -5.67 0.30
C LEU A 354 -16.02 -4.64 -0.83
N ILE A 355 -15.25 -3.56 -0.68
CA ILE A 355 -15.20 -2.48 -1.66
C ILE A 355 -13.81 -2.37 -2.30
N GLU A 356 -13.78 -1.87 -3.52
CA GLU A 356 -12.56 -1.49 -4.21
C GLU A 356 -12.29 -0.01 -4.03
N GLY A 357 -11.04 0.34 -3.67
CA GLY A 357 -10.53 1.70 -3.62
C GLY A 357 -9.31 1.87 -4.52
N TYR A 358 -9.19 3.05 -5.12
CA TYR A 358 -8.09 3.45 -5.98
C TYR A 358 -7.34 4.65 -5.43
N GLY A 359 -6.03 4.61 -5.56
CA GLY A 359 -5.14 5.72 -5.26
C GLY A 359 -3.67 5.33 -5.38
N LEU A 360 -2.80 6.29 -5.10
CA LEU A 360 -1.35 6.21 -5.25
C LEU A 360 -0.67 6.66 -3.96
N THR A 361 0.63 6.42 -3.87
CA THR A 361 1.44 6.98 -2.75
C THR A 361 1.29 8.49 -2.70
N GLU A 362 1.30 9.13 -3.85
CA GLU A 362 1.18 10.56 -4.07
C GLU A 362 -0.19 11.15 -3.65
N THR A 363 -1.15 10.29 -3.30
CA THR A 363 -2.53 10.68 -2.94
C THR A 363 -3.00 10.17 -1.57
N ALA A 364 -2.10 9.69 -0.74
CA ALA A 364 -2.18 9.41 0.69
C ALA A 364 -3.27 8.44 1.24
N PRO A 365 -3.67 7.32 0.68
CA PRO A 365 -3.48 6.68 -0.64
C PRO A 365 -4.74 6.66 -1.51
N ILE A 366 -5.74 7.52 -1.30
CA ILE A 366 -7.06 7.38 -1.92
C ILE A 366 -7.41 8.53 -2.87
N LEU A 367 -8.08 8.21 -3.97
CA LEU A 367 -8.69 9.15 -4.91
C LEU A 367 -10.14 8.80 -5.24
N ALA A 368 -10.43 7.53 -5.47
CA ALA A 368 -11.77 7.06 -5.81
C ALA A 368 -12.08 5.73 -5.11
N GLY A 369 -13.35 5.44 -4.90
CA GLY A 369 -13.80 4.21 -4.29
C GLY A 369 -15.23 3.86 -4.66
N ASN A 370 -15.55 2.57 -4.62
CA ASN A 370 -16.93 2.11 -4.76
C ASN A 370 -17.71 2.40 -3.47
N PRO A 371 -18.97 2.88 -3.55
CA PRO A 371 -19.83 3.08 -2.39
C PRO A 371 -20.15 1.77 -1.66
N LEU A 372 -20.40 1.86 -0.35
CA LEU A 372 -20.79 0.72 0.51
C LEU A 372 -22.30 0.49 0.58
N ASP A 373 -23.10 1.41 0.06
CA ASP A 373 -24.57 1.37 0.10
C ASP A 373 -25.23 0.33 -0.82
N GLY A 374 -24.42 -0.43 -1.57
CA GLY A 374 -24.91 -1.42 -2.53
C GLY A 374 -24.99 -0.93 -3.97
N THR A 375 -24.74 0.35 -4.24
CA THR A 375 -24.76 0.93 -5.61
C THR A 375 -23.45 0.73 -6.36
N ARG A 376 -22.47 0.09 -5.75
CA ARG A 376 -21.16 -0.19 -6.36
C ARG A 376 -21.26 -0.80 -7.76
N ARG A 377 -20.27 -0.49 -8.61
CA ARG A 377 -20.13 -1.04 -9.97
C ARG A 377 -18.83 -1.85 -10.05
N PRO A 378 -18.89 -3.19 -10.06
CA PRO A 378 -17.71 -4.02 -10.28
C PRO A 378 -17.01 -3.70 -11.60
N GLY A 379 -15.66 -3.68 -11.57
CA GLY A 379 -14.84 -3.28 -12.73
C GLY A 379 -14.66 -1.76 -12.89
N TYR A 380 -15.23 -0.96 -11.99
CA TYR A 380 -14.99 0.47 -11.85
C TYR A 380 -14.23 0.73 -10.55
N ILE A 381 -13.31 1.70 -10.55
CA ILE A 381 -12.66 2.16 -9.33
C ILE A 381 -13.59 3.02 -8.46
N GLY A 382 -14.82 3.25 -8.93
CA GLY A 382 -15.86 3.95 -8.22
C GLY A 382 -15.97 5.44 -8.55
N LEU A 383 -16.30 6.22 -7.55
CA LEU A 383 -16.53 7.67 -7.60
C LEU A 383 -15.37 8.39 -6.89
N PRO A 384 -15.06 9.66 -7.26
CA PRO A 384 -14.12 10.47 -6.50
C PRO A 384 -14.54 10.54 -5.03
N PHE A 385 -13.60 10.44 -4.08
CA PHE A 385 -13.89 10.66 -2.67
C PHE A 385 -14.27 12.12 -2.38
N PRO A 386 -14.98 12.42 -1.29
CA PRO A 386 -15.23 13.78 -0.85
C PRO A 386 -13.98 14.67 -0.85
N ASN A 387 -14.14 15.95 -1.17
CA ASN A 387 -13.04 16.92 -1.35
C ASN A 387 -12.05 16.58 -2.48
N THR A 388 -12.34 15.58 -3.33
CA THR A 388 -11.47 15.14 -4.43
C THR A 388 -12.07 15.53 -5.76
N GLU A 389 -11.27 16.12 -6.62
CA GLU A 389 -11.63 16.37 -8.01
C GLU A 389 -10.80 15.47 -8.92
N ILE A 390 -11.48 14.76 -9.82
CA ILE A 390 -10.85 13.92 -10.85
C ILE A 390 -11.32 14.40 -12.21
N ARG A 391 -10.36 14.58 -13.13
CA ARG A 391 -10.61 14.97 -14.51
C ARG A 391 -9.88 14.00 -15.45
N ILE A 392 -10.56 13.60 -16.51
CA ILE A 392 -9.92 12.80 -17.58
C ILE A 392 -9.46 13.78 -18.67
N ALA A 393 -8.18 13.80 -18.97
CA ALA A 393 -7.57 14.74 -19.89
C ALA A 393 -6.84 14.05 -21.04
N ASP A 394 -6.60 14.78 -22.12
CA ASP A 394 -5.76 14.31 -23.21
C ASP A 394 -4.32 14.08 -22.68
N PRO A 395 -3.74 12.89 -22.84
CA PRO A 395 -2.39 12.60 -22.36
C PRO A 395 -1.29 13.49 -22.96
N HIS A 396 -1.52 14.01 -24.18
CA HIS A 396 -0.57 14.87 -24.92
C HIS A 396 -0.82 16.35 -24.66
N ASP A 397 -2.05 16.72 -24.34
CA ASP A 397 -2.45 18.08 -23.94
C ASP A 397 -3.30 18.04 -22.67
N PRO A 398 -2.66 18.02 -21.48
CA PRO A 398 -3.38 17.93 -20.22
C PRO A 398 -4.33 19.11 -19.93
N SER A 399 -4.28 20.20 -20.70
CA SER A 399 -5.25 21.30 -20.60
C SER A 399 -6.62 20.93 -21.14
N ARG A 400 -6.68 19.96 -22.07
CA ARG A 400 -7.90 19.51 -22.73
C ARG A 400 -8.59 18.39 -21.96
N THR A 401 -9.80 18.63 -21.45
CA THR A 401 -10.66 17.59 -20.87
C THR A 401 -11.22 16.69 -21.98
N MET A 402 -11.20 15.38 -21.77
CA MET A 402 -11.81 14.41 -22.66
C MET A 402 -13.34 14.42 -22.51
N PRO A 403 -14.09 14.13 -23.58
CA PRO A 403 -15.51 13.88 -23.49
C PRO A 403 -15.82 12.68 -22.57
N ASP A 404 -17.01 12.69 -21.95
CA ASP A 404 -17.50 11.56 -21.16
C ASP A 404 -17.52 10.27 -22.01
N GLY A 405 -17.04 9.17 -21.44
CA GLY A 405 -16.93 7.88 -22.12
C GLY A 405 -15.67 7.71 -22.96
N GLU A 406 -14.87 8.76 -23.17
CA GLU A 406 -13.62 8.68 -23.93
C GLU A 406 -12.40 8.49 -23.00
N PRO A 407 -11.43 7.65 -23.37
CA PRO A 407 -10.25 7.41 -22.55
C PRO A 407 -9.27 8.59 -22.57
N GLY A 408 -8.71 8.89 -21.41
CA GLY A 408 -7.66 9.90 -21.23
C GLY A 408 -6.86 9.66 -19.97
N GLU A 409 -5.90 10.53 -19.67
CA GLU A 409 -5.12 10.48 -18.43
C GLU A 409 -5.97 10.97 -17.25
N LEU A 410 -5.98 10.20 -16.17
CA LEU A 410 -6.61 10.60 -14.93
C LEU A 410 -5.75 11.66 -14.23
N LEU A 411 -6.30 12.86 -14.09
CA LEU A 411 -5.72 13.95 -13.33
C LEU A 411 -6.49 14.12 -12.03
N ALA A 412 -5.77 14.36 -10.95
CA ALA A 412 -6.36 14.48 -9.62
C ALA A 412 -5.97 15.80 -8.93
N ARG A 413 -6.91 16.37 -8.18
CA ARG A 413 -6.70 17.51 -7.30
C ARG A 413 -7.50 17.32 -6.02
N GLY A 414 -6.87 17.60 -4.88
CA GLY A 414 -7.50 17.48 -3.57
C GLY A 414 -6.50 17.67 -2.44
N PRO A 415 -6.96 17.86 -1.21
CA PRO A 415 -6.09 18.12 -0.06
C PRO A 415 -5.20 16.91 0.32
N GLN A 416 -5.55 15.70 -0.12
CA GLN A 416 -4.75 14.50 0.08
C GLN A 416 -3.60 14.36 -0.93
N VAL A 417 -3.61 15.12 -2.02
CA VAL A 417 -2.56 15.06 -3.05
C VAL A 417 -1.28 15.73 -2.54
N PHE A 418 -0.16 15.07 -2.70
CA PHE A 418 1.15 15.61 -2.30
C PHE A 418 1.53 16.86 -3.11
N SER A 419 2.54 17.60 -2.64
CA SER A 419 2.99 18.82 -3.33
C SER A 419 4.16 18.61 -4.30
N GLY A 420 4.68 17.38 -4.40
CA GLY A 420 5.77 17.03 -5.30
C GLY A 420 6.82 16.11 -4.67
N TYR A 421 7.66 15.52 -5.52
CA TYR A 421 8.74 14.62 -5.12
C TYR A 421 9.90 15.37 -4.51
N LEU A 422 10.52 14.77 -3.50
CA LEU A 422 11.71 15.29 -2.82
C LEU A 422 12.86 15.45 -3.82
N ASN A 423 13.56 16.58 -3.75
CA ASN A 423 14.77 16.88 -4.53
C ASN A 423 14.68 16.56 -6.05
N SER A 424 13.49 16.59 -6.63
CA SER A 424 13.24 16.13 -8.00
C SER A 424 12.46 17.15 -8.85
N PRO A 425 13.01 18.36 -9.11
CA PRO A 425 12.28 19.43 -9.80
C PRO A 425 11.77 19.03 -11.19
N GLU A 426 12.60 18.34 -12.00
CA GLU A 426 12.19 17.87 -13.32
C GLU A 426 11.04 16.83 -13.27
N ALA A 427 11.02 15.99 -12.21
CA ALA A 427 9.92 15.05 -12.02
C ALA A 427 8.64 15.77 -11.60
N ASN A 428 8.77 16.83 -10.82
CA ASN A 428 7.64 17.65 -10.37
C ASN A 428 7.01 18.43 -11.53
N GLU A 429 7.84 19.00 -12.42
CA GLU A 429 7.36 19.67 -13.63
C GLU A 429 6.53 18.73 -14.52
N ARG A 430 6.91 17.46 -14.59
CA ARG A 430 6.15 16.44 -15.35
C ARG A 430 4.94 15.87 -14.59
N ALA A 431 4.97 15.90 -13.26
CA ALA A 431 3.92 15.31 -12.42
C ALA A 431 2.72 16.23 -12.26
N PHE A 432 2.87 17.54 -12.52
CA PHE A 432 1.79 18.50 -12.35
C PHE A 432 1.56 19.31 -13.62
N HIS A 433 0.30 19.67 -13.83
CA HIS A 433 -0.14 20.59 -14.87
C HIS A 433 -1.25 21.49 -14.28
N ASP A 434 -1.01 22.79 -14.20
CA ASP A 434 -1.95 23.79 -13.64
C ASP A 434 -2.59 23.37 -12.30
N GLY A 435 -1.76 22.85 -11.38
CA GLY A 435 -2.19 22.39 -10.07
C GLY A 435 -2.89 21.02 -10.04
N TRP A 436 -2.99 20.33 -11.18
CA TRP A 436 -3.47 18.96 -11.28
C TRP A 436 -2.31 17.97 -11.24
N PHE A 437 -2.42 16.98 -10.38
CA PHE A 437 -1.49 15.85 -10.36
C PHE A 437 -1.83 14.88 -11.50
N ARG A 438 -0.85 14.56 -12.31
CA ARG A 438 -0.91 13.58 -13.39
C ARG A 438 -0.59 12.20 -12.83
N THR A 439 -1.59 11.32 -12.76
CA THR A 439 -1.42 9.99 -12.17
C THR A 439 -0.60 9.03 -13.04
N GLY A 440 -0.57 9.29 -14.35
CA GLY A 440 -0.02 8.38 -15.34
C GLY A 440 -0.88 7.15 -15.59
N ASP A 441 -2.11 7.13 -15.07
CA ASP A 441 -3.10 6.08 -15.30
C ASP A 441 -4.13 6.57 -16.33
N MET A 442 -4.47 5.73 -17.31
CA MET A 442 -5.53 5.97 -18.27
C MET A 442 -6.86 5.53 -17.69
N ALA A 443 -7.86 6.37 -17.80
CA ALA A 443 -9.19 6.10 -17.30
C ALA A 443 -10.28 6.65 -18.22
N VAL A 444 -11.50 6.19 -17.99
CA VAL A 444 -12.73 6.73 -18.59
C VAL A 444 -13.62 7.20 -17.46
N MET A 445 -14.21 8.39 -17.58
CA MET A 445 -15.28 8.87 -16.72
C MET A 445 -16.59 8.79 -17.50
N GLU A 446 -17.57 8.09 -16.97
CA GLU A 446 -18.91 8.01 -17.54
C GLU A 446 -19.71 9.30 -17.28
N ARG A 447 -20.82 9.50 -17.98
CA ARG A 447 -21.67 10.70 -17.86
C ARG A 447 -22.21 10.94 -16.44
N ASP A 448 -22.33 9.89 -15.67
CA ASP A 448 -22.77 9.90 -14.26
C ASP A 448 -21.61 9.95 -13.26
N GLY A 449 -20.38 10.16 -13.74
CA GLY A 449 -19.20 10.37 -12.91
C GLY A 449 -18.49 9.11 -12.44
N TRP A 450 -18.95 7.90 -12.80
CA TRP A 450 -18.27 6.66 -12.50
C TRP A 450 -16.97 6.52 -13.31
N ILE A 451 -15.91 6.05 -12.65
CA ILE A 451 -14.58 5.99 -13.23
C ILE A 451 -14.14 4.55 -13.38
N LYS A 452 -13.64 4.23 -14.58
CA LYS A 452 -13.04 2.93 -14.92
C LYS A 452 -11.58 3.13 -15.33
N LEU A 453 -10.67 2.37 -14.73
CA LEU A 453 -9.28 2.32 -15.20
C LEU A 453 -9.21 1.51 -16.50
N VAL A 454 -8.37 1.98 -17.41
CA VAL A 454 -8.12 1.32 -18.69
C VAL A 454 -6.72 0.70 -18.70
N ALA A 455 -5.68 1.45 -18.29
CA ALA A 455 -4.29 0.99 -18.23
C ALA A 455 -3.38 2.02 -17.56
N ARG A 456 -2.09 1.67 -17.43
CA ARG A 456 -1.04 2.67 -17.18
C ARG A 456 -0.45 3.17 -18.48
N ILE A 457 -0.25 4.48 -18.60
CA ILE A 457 0.35 5.12 -19.80
C ILE A 457 1.69 4.45 -20.14
N LYS A 458 2.49 4.07 -19.15
CA LYS A 458 3.82 3.49 -19.31
C LYS A 458 3.83 2.01 -19.66
N GLU A 459 2.73 1.33 -19.39
CA GLU A 459 2.55 -0.09 -19.70
C GLU A 459 1.77 -0.27 -21.01
N MET A 460 1.28 0.83 -21.56
CA MET A 460 0.59 0.84 -22.85
C MET A 460 1.56 0.43 -23.99
N ILE A 461 1.14 -0.52 -24.79
CA ILE A 461 1.91 -1.06 -25.89
C ILE A 461 1.50 -0.34 -27.18
N ILE A 462 2.46 0.26 -27.87
CA ILE A 462 2.20 0.97 -29.12
C ILE A 462 2.51 0.05 -30.29
N THR A 463 1.48 -0.50 -30.91
CA THR A 463 1.63 -1.44 -32.05
C THR A 463 0.91 -0.93 -33.30
N GLY A 464 1.64 -0.73 -34.39
CA GLY A 464 1.07 -0.29 -35.66
C GLY A 464 0.28 1.02 -35.58
N GLY A 465 0.65 1.94 -34.68
CA GLY A 465 -0.05 3.22 -34.43
C GLY A 465 -1.28 3.13 -33.56
N PHE A 466 -1.57 1.94 -32.99
CA PHE A 466 -2.66 1.71 -32.06
C PHE A 466 -2.13 1.51 -30.63
N ASN A 467 -2.90 2.01 -29.67
CA ASN A 467 -2.64 1.78 -28.25
C ASN A 467 -3.28 0.46 -27.82
N VAL A 468 -2.50 -0.44 -27.25
CA VAL A 468 -2.97 -1.69 -26.65
C VAL A 468 -2.71 -1.63 -25.15
N TYR A 469 -3.74 -1.90 -24.39
CA TYR A 469 -3.70 -1.88 -22.94
C TYR A 469 -3.54 -3.31 -22.38
N PRO A 470 -2.42 -3.59 -21.69
CA PRO A 470 -2.16 -4.93 -21.14
C PRO A 470 -3.31 -5.51 -20.35
N ASP A 471 -3.91 -4.73 -19.44
CA ASP A 471 -5.00 -5.20 -18.58
C ASP A 471 -6.23 -5.68 -19.35
N GLU A 472 -6.54 -5.06 -20.49
CA GLU A 472 -7.65 -5.47 -21.36
C GLU A 472 -7.37 -6.85 -21.98
N VAL A 473 -6.16 -7.05 -22.49
CA VAL A 473 -5.78 -8.33 -23.10
C VAL A 473 -5.70 -9.42 -22.06
N GLU A 474 -5.07 -9.12 -20.92
CA GLU A 474 -4.98 -10.05 -19.78
C GLU A 474 -6.36 -10.44 -19.24
N GLY A 475 -7.29 -9.47 -19.11
CA GLY A 475 -8.66 -9.73 -18.64
C GLY A 475 -9.41 -10.73 -19.51
N VAL A 476 -9.20 -10.68 -20.83
CA VAL A 476 -9.77 -11.66 -21.76
C VAL A 476 -9.08 -13.00 -21.65
N MET A 477 -7.75 -13.02 -21.60
CA MET A 477 -6.94 -14.24 -21.63
C MET A 477 -6.96 -15.05 -20.33
N ARG A 478 -7.16 -14.41 -19.17
CA ARG A 478 -7.33 -15.10 -17.87
C ARG A 478 -8.51 -16.06 -17.84
N ASN A 479 -9.49 -15.89 -18.71
CA ASN A 479 -10.63 -16.80 -18.83
C ASN A 479 -10.32 -18.06 -19.65
N HIS A 480 -9.09 -18.21 -20.15
CA HIS A 480 -8.69 -19.45 -20.85
C HIS A 480 -8.41 -20.56 -19.85
N PRO A 481 -8.96 -21.78 -20.04
CA PRO A 481 -8.87 -22.88 -19.07
C PRO A 481 -7.45 -23.35 -18.74
N ASP A 482 -6.48 -23.12 -19.63
CA ASP A 482 -5.10 -23.57 -19.43
C ASP A 482 -4.19 -22.50 -18.82
N ILE A 483 -4.66 -21.26 -18.67
CA ILE A 483 -3.87 -20.14 -18.13
C ILE A 483 -4.14 -20.02 -16.63
N GLU A 484 -3.08 -20.16 -15.82
CA GLU A 484 -3.11 -19.87 -14.39
C GLU A 484 -2.93 -18.35 -14.14
N ASP A 485 -1.93 -17.75 -14.81
CA ASP A 485 -1.66 -16.32 -14.69
C ASP A 485 -1.05 -15.75 -15.98
N ILE A 486 -1.16 -14.42 -16.17
CA ILE A 486 -0.71 -13.76 -17.40
C ILE A 486 -0.21 -12.36 -17.14
N ALA A 487 0.88 -11.99 -17.82
CA ALA A 487 1.37 -10.63 -18.01
C ALA A 487 1.51 -10.33 -19.50
N VAL A 488 0.88 -9.26 -19.96
CA VAL A 488 1.01 -8.78 -21.33
C VAL A 488 1.99 -7.62 -21.36
N VAL A 489 2.99 -7.71 -22.27
CA VAL A 489 4.07 -6.72 -22.36
C VAL A 489 4.38 -6.38 -23.83
N GLY A 490 4.97 -5.20 -24.04
CA GLY A 490 5.47 -4.79 -25.35
C GLY A 490 6.88 -5.31 -25.63
N ARG A 491 7.06 -6.05 -26.72
CA ARG A 491 8.38 -6.40 -27.24
C ARG A 491 8.80 -5.38 -28.31
N PRO A 492 9.90 -4.64 -28.13
CA PRO A 492 10.37 -3.64 -29.08
C PRO A 492 10.64 -4.22 -30.47
N ARG A 493 10.36 -3.45 -31.51
CA ARG A 493 10.68 -3.71 -32.92
C ARG A 493 11.69 -2.70 -33.42
N GLU A 494 12.35 -3.03 -34.54
CA GLU A 494 13.34 -2.16 -35.16
C GLU A 494 12.75 -0.83 -35.67
N ASP A 495 11.45 -0.81 -36.00
CA ASP A 495 10.73 0.38 -36.49
C ASP A 495 10.25 1.31 -35.34
N GLY A 496 10.62 1.02 -34.09
CA GLY A 496 10.21 1.80 -32.91
C GLY A 496 8.81 1.48 -32.42
N SER A 497 8.05 0.58 -33.06
CA SER A 497 6.80 0.03 -32.57
C SER A 497 7.04 -1.16 -31.64
N GLU A 498 5.97 -1.72 -31.08
CA GLU A 498 6.06 -2.89 -30.22
C GLU A 498 5.14 -4.01 -30.71
N ASP A 499 5.56 -5.26 -30.51
CA ASP A 499 4.66 -6.40 -30.59
C ASP A 499 3.97 -6.62 -29.24
N VAL A 500 2.67 -6.88 -29.26
CA VAL A 500 1.94 -7.35 -28.07
C VAL A 500 2.33 -8.80 -27.85
N VAL A 501 2.90 -9.13 -26.70
CA VAL A 501 3.28 -10.50 -26.34
C VAL A 501 2.75 -10.85 -24.95
N ALA A 502 2.41 -12.13 -24.75
CA ALA A 502 1.88 -12.64 -23.48
C ALA A 502 2.89 -13.59 -22.82
N CYS A 503 3.25 -13.26 -21.57
CA CYS A 503 4.01 -14.13 -20.67
C CYS A 503 3.00 -14.80 -19.74
N ILE A 504 2.93 -16.14 -19.74
CA ILE A 504 1.90 -16.89 -19.04
C ILE A 504 2.48 -17.96 -18.13
N THR A 505 1.81 -18.23 -17.00
CA THR A 505 1.93 -19.50 -16.27
C THR A 505 0.76 -20.40 -16.66
N LEU A 506 0.98 -21.69 -16.65
CA LEU A 506 -0.01 -22.68 -17.06
C LEU A 506 -0.52 -23.45 -15.83
N ILE A 507 -1.78 -23.85 -15.88
CA ILE A 507 -2.35 -24.76 -14.89
C ILE A 507 -1.61 -26.10 -14.95
N ASP A 508 -1.42 -26.74 -13.79
CA ASP A 508 -0.75 -28.05 -13.71
C ASP A 508 -1.32 -29.08 -14.69
N GLY A 509 -0.45 -29.65 -15.51
CA GLY A 509 -0.81 -30.63 -16.54
C GLY A 509 -1.18 -30.06 -17.90
N SER A 510 -1.28 -28.73 -18.04
CA SER A 510 -1.50 -28.07 -19.33
C SER A 510 -0.17 -27.88 -20.08
N ALA A 511 -0.23 -27.87 -21.41
CA ALA A 511 0.91 -27.59 -22.28
C ALA A 511 0.71 -26.26 -23.01
N LEU A 512 1.80 -25.56 -23.31
CA LEU A 512 1.76 -24.33 -24.09
C LEU A 512 1.27 -24.64 -25.52
N ASP A 513 0.09 -24.15 -25.87
CA ASP A 513 -0.47 -24.18 -27.23
C ASP A 513 -0.63 -22.75 -27.78
N PRO A 514 0.40 -22.16 -28.41
CA PRO A 514 0.34 -20.78 -28.90
C PRO A 514 -0.74 -20.57 -29.97
N ASP A 515 -1.03 -21.58 -30.79
CA ASP A 515 -2.02 -21.46 -31.87
C ASP A 515 -3.45 -21.49 -31.30
N GLY A 516 -3.73 -22.36 -30.32
CA GLY A 516 -5.00 -22.39 -29.60
C GLY A 516 -5.24 -21.09 -28.82
N LEU A 517 -4.24 -20.61 -28.08
CA LEU A 517 -4.31 -19.35 -27.34
C LEU A 517 -4.55 -18.15 -28.28
N LYS A 518 -3.88 -18.15 -29.43
CA LYS A 518 -4.05 -17.11 -30.47
C LYS A 518 -5.45 -17.16 -31.09
N ALA A 519 -5.98 -18.37 -31.35
CA ALA A 519 -7.34 -18.57 -31.83
C ALA A 519 -8.38 -18.07 -30.82
N TYR A 520 -8.19 -18.38 -29.52
CA TYR A 520 -9.03 -17.91 -28.43
C TYR A 520 -9.05 -16.37 -28.37
N ALA A 521 -7.88 -15.73 -28.42
CA ALA A 521 -7.73 -14.29 -28.41
C ALA A 521 -8.41 -13.64 -29.62
N ARG A 522 -8.24 -14.18 -30.83
CA ARG A 522 -8.83 -13.65 -32.08
C ARG A 522 -10.35 -13.63 -32.08
N GLN A 523 -10.99 -14.49 -31.36
CA GLN A 523 -12.45 -14.54 -31.25
C GLN A 523 -13.01 -13.43 -30.33
N ARG A 524 -12.16 -12.83 -29.49
CA ARG A 524 -12.57 -11.95 -28.37
C ARG A 524 -11.90 -10.58 -28.40
N LEU A 525 -10.80 -10.44 -29.10
CA LEU A 525 -10.02 -9.20 -29.19
C LEU A 525 -9.90 -8.71 -30.64
N THR A 526 -9.84 -7.40 -30.82
CA THR A 526 -9.51 -6.79 -32.10
C THR A 526 -8.11 -7.22 -32.54
N ARG A 527 -7.91 -7.41 -33.83
CA ARG A 527 -6.71 -8.02 -34.43
C ARG A 527 -5.38 -7.44 -33.89
N TYR A 528 -5.28 -6.15 -33.68
CA TYR A 528 -4.06 -5.50 -33.22
C TYR A 528 -3.79 -5.71 -31.71
N LYS A 529 -4.81 -6.14 -30.93
CA LYS A 529 -4.71 -6.47 -29.50
C LYS A 529 -4.33 -7.93 -29.26
N VAL A 530 -4.44 -8.80 -30.28
CA VAL A 530 -4.12 -10.21 -30.15
C VAL A 530 -2.62 -10.39 -29.94
N PRO A 531 -2.19 -11.08 -28.86
CA PRO A 531 -0.77 -11.34 -28.64
C PRO A 531 -0.14 -12.04 -29.84
N ARG A 532 1.00 -11.51 -30.30
CA ARG A 532 1.73 -12.10 -31.42
C ARG A 532 2.41 -13.41 -31.04
N ASP A 533 2.94 -13.46 -29.82
CA ASP A 533 3.63 -14.61 -29.29
C ASP A 533 3.23 -14.84 -27.82
N PHE A 534 3.31 -16.11 -27.38
CA PHE A 534 3.06 -16.56 -26.03
C PHE A 534 4.30 -17.24 -25.49
N TYR A 535 4.72 -16.85 -24.28
CA TYR A 535 5.90 -17.38 -23.62
C TYR A 535 5.51 -17.97 -22.26
N HIS A 536 5.95 -19.20 -22.01
CA HIS A 536 5.75 -19.86 -20.72
C HIS A 536 6.80 -19.40 -19.71
N PHE A 537 6.33 -19.04 -18.52
CA PHE A 537 7.14 -18.69 -17.34
C PHE A 537 6.76 -19.63 -16.21
N ASP A 538 7.74 -20.09 -15.43
CA ASP A 538 7.46 -20.88 -14.22
C ASP A 538 6.71 -20.05 -13.18
N GLN A 539 7.00 -18.75 -13.10
CA GLN A 539 6.29 -17.77 -12.27
C GLN A 539 6.45 -16.37 -12.84
N LEU A 540 5.44 -15.51 -12.62
CA LEU A 540 5.50 -14.09 -12.95
C LEU A 540 5.98 -13.28 -11.76
N ASN A 541 6.90 -12.34 -11.98
CA ASN A 541 7.43 -11.46 -10.93
C ASN A 541 6.31 -10.58 -10.36
N ARG A 542 6.17 -10.63 -9.03
CA ARG A 542 5.18 -9.83 -8.29
C ARG A 542 5.85 -8.96 -7.25
N ASP A 543 5.23 -7.83 -6.93
CA ASP A 543 5.60 -7.03 -5.78
C ASP A 543 5.02 -7.65 -4.47
N GLN A 544 5.28 -6.99 -3.35
CA GLN A 544 4.83 -7.47 -2.03
C GLN A 544 3.33 -7.33 -1.80
N THR A 545 2.64 -6.55 -2.63
CA THR A 545 1.18 -6.47 -2.65
C THR A 545 0.56 -7.55 -3.53
N GLY A 546 1.39 -8.38 -4.20
CA GLY A 546 0.96 -9.41 -5.13
C GLY A 546 0.71 -8.93 -6.56
N LYS A 547 1.00 -7.65 -6.85
CA LYS A 547 0.84 -7.06 -8.19
C LYS A 547 1.97 -7.51 -9.12
N ILE A 548 1.63 -7.88 -10.36
CA ILE A 548 2.61 -8.25 -11.38
C ILE A 548 3.49 -7.05 -11.72
N ARG A 549 4.81 -7.26 -11.71
CA ARG A 549 5.80 -6.27 -12.15
C ARG A 549 6.09 -6.43 -13.63
N ARG A 550 5.19 -5.93 -14.49
CA ARG A 550 5.28 -6.09 -15.96
C ARG A 550 6.63 -5.66 -16.53
N ARG A 551 7.26 -4.63 -15.97
CA ARG A 551 8.60 -4.21 -16.39
C ARG A 551 9.63 -5.32 -16.18
N GLU A 552 9.66 -5.94 -15.01
CA GLU A 552 10.60 -7.04 -14.71
C GLU A 552 10.29 -8.27 -15.56
N VAL A 553 9.01 -8.57 -15.79
CA VAL A 553 8.58 -9.64 -16.72
C VAL A 553 9.08 -9.35 -18.14
N ARG A 554 8.93 -8.12 -18.62
CA ARG A 554 9.44 -7.68 -19.92
C ARG A 554 10.97 -7.80 -20.00
N ASP A 555 11.69 -7.31 -18.99
CA ASP A 555 13.15 -7.36 -18.94
C ASP A 555 13.64 -8.81 -18.95
N THR A 556 13.00 -9.70 -18.19
CA THR A 556 13.29 -11.14 -18.19
C THR A 556 13.03 -11.76 -19.57
N LEU A 557 11.90 -11.45 -20.20
CA LEU A 557 11.59 -11.91 -21.55
C LEU A 557 12.66 -11.49 -22.57
N LEU A 558 13.05 -10.23 -22.55
CA LEU A 558 14.07 -9.71 -23.48
C LEU A 558 15.42 -10.37 -23.26
N GLN A 559 15.81 -10.67 -22.02
CA GLN A 559 17.01 -11.43 -21.71
C GLN A 559 16.93 -12.87 -22.25
N LEU A 560 15.78 -13.55 -22.09
CA LEU A 560 15.57 -14.89 -22.65
C LEU A 560 15.67 -14.93 -24.17
N LEU A 561 15.19 -13.88 -24.85
CA LEU A 561 15.23 -13.78 -26.31
C LEU A 561 16.60 -13.39 -26.87
N THR A 562 17.50 -12.84 -26.04
CA THR A 562 18.87 -12.46 -26.42
C THR A 562 19.91 -13.49 -26.05
N GLN A 563 19.57 -14.54 -25.29
CA GLN A 563 20.45 -15.66 -25.04
C GLN A 563 20.48 -16.56 -26.28
N PRO A 564 21.70 -16.91 -26.81
CA PRO A 564 21.88 -17.70 -28.03
C PRO A 564 21.43 -19.17 -27.87
#